data_81f2c9d1cd647e4b5da4064a0e41df9d
#
_entry.id   81f2c9d1cd647e4b5da4064a0e41df9d
#
_cell.length_a   1.000
_cell.length_b   1.000
_cell.length_c   1.000
_cell.angle_alpha   90.00
_cell.angle_beta   90.00
_cell.angle_gamma   90.00
#
_symmetry.space_group_name_H-M   'P 1'
#
loop_
_entity.id
_entity.type
_entity.pdbx_description
1 polymer ?
#
loop_
_entity_poly.entity_id
_entity_poly.type
_entity_poly.pdbx_seq_one_letter_code
_entity_poly.pdbx_strand_id
1 'polypeptide(L)'
;MPNRTESAEDRLIARHFRPLAKNPGALGLVDDAAVIAPPAGCDVVLTTDGVIAGVHVFPEDVPGDVARKALRMNLSDLAAKGATPLGFLISLALPGSIDDGWLAAFAAGLGADAERYGCPLLGGDTDRTPGPLSVSIAAEAFCSTAQASALRGCGSR
;
A
#
# COMPACT_ATOMS: atom_id res chain seq x y z
N MET A 1 27.90 16.09 1.41
CA MET A 1 26.70 15.67 0.70
C MET A 1 26.04 16.90 0.12
N PRO A 2 25.79 17.02 -1.20
CA PRO A 2 25.09 18.18 -1.73
C PRO A 2 23.68 18.23 -1.11
N ASN A 3 23.29 19.41 -0.71
CA ASN A 3 21.97 19.74 -0.15
C ASN A 3 20.91 19.46 -1.24
N ARG A 4 20.25 18.30 -1.20
CA ARG A 4 19.19 17.95 -2.13
C ARG A 4 18.02 18.87 -1.77
N THR A 5 17.68 19.81 -2.64
CA THR A 5 16.48 20.64 -2.47
C THR A 5 15.28 19.72 -2.43
N GLU A 6 14.55 19.74 -1.33
CA GLU A 6 13.36 18.93 -1.09
C GLU A 6 12.32 19.16 -2.20
N SER A 7 11.96 18.12 -2.93
CA SER A 7 11.00 18.17 -4.02
C SER A 7 9.57 18.39 -3.50
N ALA A 8 8.62 18.69 -4.40
CA ALA A 8 7.21 18.75 -4.03
C ALA A 8 6.68 17.40 -3.57
N GLU A 9 7.19 16.33 -4.15
CA GLU A 9 6.92 14.95 -3.81
C GLU A 9 7.48 14.61 -2.41
N ASP A 10 8.75 14.94 -2.12
CA ASP A 10 9.35 14.71 -0.78
C ASP A 10 8.49 15.33 0.33
N ARG A 11 7.96 16.55 0.10
CA ARG A 11 7.09 17.24 1.06
C ARG A 11 5.74 16.53 1.23
N LEU A 12 5.15 16.05 0.13
CA LEU A 12 3.90 15.29 0.16
C LEU A 12 4.07 13.99 0.94
N ILE A 13 5.11 13.23 0.63
CA ILE A 13 5.45 11.97 1.31
C ILE A 13 5.72 12.23 2.80
N ALA A 14 6.54 13.21 3.12
CA ALA A 14 6.87 13.54 4.50
C ALA A 14 5.64 13.93 5.34
N ARG A 15 4.70 14.65 4.72
CA ARG A 15 3.53 15.16 5.41
C ARG A 15 2.44 14.11 5.61
N HIS A 16 2.13 13.32 4.56
CA HIS A 16 0.96 12.48 4.54
C HIS A 16 1.26 10.98 4.75
N PHE A 17 2.39 10.49 4.26
CA PHE A 17 2.67 9.05 4.24
C PHE A 17 3.72 8.61 5.25
N ARG A 18 4.77 9.40 5.50
CA ARG A 18 5.79 9.05 6.50
C ARG A 18 5.23 8.74 7.89
N PRO A 19 4.18 9.42 8.41
CA PRO A 19 3.58 9.05 9.70
C PRO A 19 2.94 7.66 9.73
N LEU A 20 2.63 7.07 8.56
CA LEU A 20 2.05 5.73 8.42
C LEU A 20 3.11 4.62 8.36
N ALA A 21 4.35 4.96 8.02
CA ALA A 21 5.48 4.04 7.87
C ALA A 21 6.11 3.71 9.24
N LYS A 22 5.37 3.02 10.09
CA LYS A 22 5.78 2.67 11.46
C LYS A 22 6.72 1.45 11.53
N ASN A 23 6.83 0.68 10.44
CA ASN A 23 7.71 -0.49 10.39
C ASN A 23 9.16 -0.06 10.14
N PRO A 24 10.16 -0.55 10.91
CA PRO A 24 11.56 -0.24 10.67
C PRO A 24 12.05 -0.59 9.25
N GLY A 25 11.45 -1.62 8.62
CA GLY A 25 11.76 -2.02 7.25
C GLY A 25 11.35 -1.01 6.18
N ALA A 26 10.48 -0.04 6.51
CA ALA A 26 10.12 1.06 5.64
C ALA A 26 11.23 2.14 5.53
N LEU A 27 12.31 2.02 6.31
CA LEU A 27 13.49 2.90 6.29
C LEU A 27 13.16 4.41 6.38
N GLY A 28 11.97 4.76 6.97
CA GLY A 28 11.49 6.13 7.09
C GLY A 28 11.03 6.78 5.80
N LEU A 29 10.75 5.98 4.76
CA LEU A 29 10.40 6.45 3.40
C LEU A 29 11.43 7.44 2.85
N VAL A 30 12.73 7.11 2.95
CA VAL A 30 13.82 7.91 2.38
C VAL A 30 14.17 7.47 0.96
N ASP A 31 13.69 6.31 0.56
CA ASP A 31 13.69 5.75 -0.80
C ASP A 31 12.40 4.94 -1.02
N ASP A 32 12.24 4.39 -2.21
CA ASP A 32 11.02 3.72 -2.66
C ASP A 32 10.95 2.25 -2.23
N ALA A 33 12.04 1.71 -1.67
CA ALA A 33 12.18 0.32 -1.31
C ALA A 33 12.01 0.07 0.19
N ALA A 34 11.60 -1.14 0.54
CA ALA A 34 11.54 -1.63 1.90
C ALA A 34 12.38 -2.89 2.09
N VAL A 35 12.84 -3.10 3.32
CA VAL A 35 13.55 -4.33 3.70
C VAL A 35 12.73 -5.04 4.77
N ILE A 36 12.18 -6.20 4.41
CA ILE A 36 11.40 -7.03 5.32
C ILE A 36 11.91 -8.47 5.29
N ALA A 37 11.80 -9.16 6.41
CA ALA A 37 12.10 -10.58 6.51
C ALA A 37 10.87 -11.31 7.08
N PRO A 38 10.37 -12.36 6.38
CA PRO A 38 9.32 -13.19 6.94
C PRO A 38 9.87 -13.97 8.14
N PRO A 39 9.01 -14.42 9.07
CA PRO A 39 9.41 -15.31 10.16
C PRO A 39 10.03 -16.60 9.63
N ALA A 40 10.95 -17.19 10.39
CA ALA A 40 11.57 -18.48 10.04
C ALA A 40 10.48 -19.59 9.87
N GLY A 41 10.62 -20.39 8.82
CA GLY A 41 9.66 -21.45 8.50
C GLY A 41 8.36 -20.94 7.85
N CYS A 42 8.37 -19.73 7.33
CA CYS A 42 7.27 -19.14 6.59
C CYS A 42 7.67 -18.83 5.14
N ASP A 43 6.68 -18.94 4.25
CA ASP A 43 6.77 -18.47 2.86
C ASP A 43 6.11 -17.09 2.72
N VAL A 44 6.58 -16.30 1.78
CA VAL A 44 5.99 -14.99 1.45
C VAL A 44 4.81 -15.19 0.49
N VAL A 45 3.72 -14.49 0.76
CA VAL A 45 2.54 -14.39 -0.09
C VAL A 45 2.44 -12.95 -0.59
N LEU A 46 2.31 -12.79 -1.90
CA LEU A 46 2.23 -11.50 -2.57
C LEU A 46 0.89 -11.36 -3.29
N THR A 47 0.33 -10.17 -3.27
CA THR A 47 -0.80 -9.78 -4.11
C THR A 47 -0.61 -8.35 -4.59
N THR A 48 -1.26 -8.01 -5.70
CA THR A 48 -1.33 -6.63 -6.18
C THR A 48 -2.67 -6.38 -6.82
N ASP A 49 -3.26 -5.25 -6.47
CA ASP A 49 -4.54 -4.80 -7.01
C ASP A 49 -4.56 -3.28 -7.14
N GLY A 50 -5.38 -2.77 -8.06
CA GLY A 50 -5.46 -1.36 -8.37
C GLY A 50 -6.88 -0.82 -8.39
N VAL A 51 -7.01 0.44 -8.01
CA VAL A 51 -8.26 1.21 -8.03
C VAL A 51 -8.09 2.40 -8.96
N ILE A 52 -8.98 2.53 -9.95
CA ILE A 52 -8.97 3.61 -10.94
C ILE A 52 -10.30 4.36 -10.83
N ALA A 53 -10.24 5.68 -10.74
CA ALA A 53 -11.44 6.53 -10.73
C ALA A 53 -12.19 6.43 -12.07
N GLY A 54 -13.51 6.35 -11.99
CA GLY A 54 -14.38 6.10 -13.13
C GLY A 54 -14.51 4.63 -13.53
N VAL A 55 -13.73 3.72 -12.92
CA VAL A 55 -13.81 2.26 -13.12
C VAL A 55 -14.17 1.54 -11.84
N HIS A 56 -13.42 1.76 -10.79
CA HIS A 56 -13.56 1.04 -9.51
C HIS A 56 -14.15 1.92 -8.40
N VAL A 57 -14.01 3.22 -8.53
CA VAL A 57 -14.55 4.25 -7.62
C VAL A 57 -15.11 5.40 -8.43
N PHE A 58 -16.06 6.13 -7.87
CA PHE A 58 -16.56 7.36 -8.49
C PHE A 58 -15.61 8.52 -8.19
N PRO A 59 -15.53 9.52 -9.09
CA PRO A 59 -14.68 10.69 -8.86
C PRO A 59 -15.00 11.48 -7.58
N GLU A 60 -16.27 11.41 -7.14
CA GLU A 60 -16.81 12.07 -5.95
C GLU A 60 -16.73 11.24 -4.67
N ASP A 61 -16.22 10.00 -4.73
CA ASP A 61 -16.07 9.16 -3.55
C ASP A 61 -15.14 9.80 -2.50
N VAL A 62 -15.50 9.61 -1.24
CA VAL A 62 -14.72 10.15 -0.12
C VAL A 62 -13.29 9.59 -0.15
N PRO A 63 -12.25 10.45 -0.11
CA PRO A 63 -10.86 10.01 -0.27
C PRO A 63 -10.44 8.88 0.67
N GLY A 64 -10.88 8.93 1.93
CA GLY A 64 -10.62 7.86 2.90
C GLY A 64 -11.25 6.53 2.52
N ASP A 65 -12.39 6.53 1.82
CA ASP A 65 -13.04 5.29 1.37
C ASP A 65 -12.36 4.72 0.12
N VAL A 66 -11.83 5.58 -0.75
CA VAL A 66 -10.96 5.16 -1.86
C VAL A 66 -9.72 4.43 -1.32
N ALA A 67 -9.07 5.01 -0.30
CA ALA A 67 -7.92 4.41 0.36
C ALA A 67 -8.24 3.05 0.99
N ARG A 68 -9.35 2.98 1.75
CA ARG A 68 -9.81 1.74 2.38
C ARG A 68 -10.13 0.67 1.34
N LYS A 69 -10.80 1.03 0.25
CA LYS A 69 -11.12 0.10 -0.83
C LYS A 69 -9.83 -0.49 -1.42
N ALA A 70 -8.87 0.37 -1.78
CA ALA A 70 -7.61 -0.07 -2.37
C ALA A 70 -6.84 -1.05 -1.47
N LEU A 71 -6.73 -0.76 -0.16
CA LEU A 71 -6.04 -1.66 0.77
C LEU A 71 -6.83 -2.94 1.03
N ARG A 72 -8.15 -2.85 1.24
CA ARG A 72 -8.97 -4.02 1.60
C ARG A 72 -9.10 -5.04 0.47
N MET A 73 -9.05 -4.64 -0.79
CA MET A 73 -9.02 -5.57 -1.92
C MET A 73 -7.80 -6.49 -1.78
N ASN A 74 -6.62 -5.95 -1.60
CA ASN A 74 -5.40 -6.72 -1.38
C ASN A 74 -5.46 -7.57 -0.09
N LEU A 75 -5.95 -7.01 1.01
CA LEU A 75 -6.12 -7.75 2.26
C LEU A 75 -7.08 -8.94 2.13
N SER A 76 -8.13 -8.81 1.30
CA SER A 76 -9.05 -9.91 1.00
C SER A 76 -8.34 -11.07 0.32
N ASP A 77 -7.45 -10.80 -0.63
CA ASP A 77 -6.67 -11.82 -1.32
C ASP A 77 -5.68 -12.53 -0.39
N LEU A 78 -5.02 -11.76 0.47
CA LEU A 78 -4.13 -12.32 1.50
C LEU A 78 -4.91 -13.20 2.49
N ALA A 79 -6.10 -12.74 2.91
CA ALA A 79 -6.99 -13.49 3.80
C ALA A 79 -7.47 -14.80 3.16
N ALA A 80 -7.78 -14.80 1.85
CA ALA A 80 -8.14 -15.99 1.10
C ALA A 80 -7.02 -17.05 1.06
N LYS A 81 -5.78 -16.64 1.30
CA LYS A 81 -4.63 -17.53 1.47
C LYS A 81 -4.34 -17.87 2.94
N GLY A 82 -5.11 -17.32 3.88
CA GLY A 82 -4.85 -17.44 5.32
C GLY A 82 -3.51 -16.85 5.73
N ALA A 83 -3.01 -15.86 4.98
CA ALA A 83 -1.72 -15.26 5.21
C ALA A 83 -1.84 -14.07 6.19
N THR A 84 -0.81 -13.87 7.01
CA THR A 84 -0.70 -12.75 7.94
C THR A 84 0.03 -11.59 7.27
N PRO A 85 -0.56 -10.38 7.19
CA PRO A 85 0.07 -9.23 6.56
C PRO A 85 1.44 -8.88 7.15
N LEU A 86 2.39 -8.50 6.31
CA LEU A 86 3.68 -7.89 6.67
C LEU A 86 3.67 -6.39 6.42
N GLY A 87 3.02 -5.97 5.33
CA GLY A 87 2.90 -4.58 4.93
C GLY A 87 2.54 -4.42 3.47
N PHE A 88 2.59 -3.19 2.97
CA PHE A 88 2.29 -2.90 1.58
C PHE A 88 3.12 -1.74 1.02
N LEU A 89 3.30 -1.76 -0.29
CA LEU A 89 3.78 -0.65 -1.10
C LEU A 89 2.59 -0.02 -1.82
N ILE A 90 2.63 1.31 -2.02
CA ILE A 90 1.57 2.03 -2.73
C ILE A 90 2.17 2.84 -3.88
N SER A 91 1.56 2.77 -5.05
CA SER A 91 1.85 3.67 -6.17
C SER A 91 0.62 4.52 -6.46
N LEU A 92 0.81 5.85 -6.48
CA LEU A 92 -0.23 6.84 -6.69
C LEU A 92 0.02 7.60 -8.00
N ALA A 93 -0.96 7.60 -8.91
CA ALA A 93 -0.98 8.51 -10.04
C ALA A 93 -2.06 9.57 -9.78
N LEU A 94 -1.62 10.79 -9.47
CA LEU A 94 -2.45 11.88 -8.98
C LEU A 94 -2.79 12.88 -10.11
N PRO A 95 -4.07 13.03 -10.51
CA PRO A 95 -4.48 14.13 -11.38
C PRO A 95 -4.30 15.49 -10.71
N GLY A 96 -4.19 16.53 -11.52
CA GLY A 96 -3.96 17.90 -11.04
C GLY A 96 -5.06 18.48 -10.16
N SER A 97 -6.25 17.86 -10.14
CA SER A 97 -7.37 18.23 -9.26
C SER A 97 -7.24 17.76 -7.81
N ILE A 98 -6.29 16.85 -7.52
CA ILE A 98 -6.05 16.37 -6.17
C ILE A 98 -5.28 17.41 -5.37
N ASP A 99 -5.88 17.91 -4.31
CA ASP A 99 -5.31 18.88 -3.39
C ASP A 99 -4.79 18.22 -2.09
N ASP A 100 -4.19 19.03 -1.24
CA ASP A 100 -3.62 18.62 0.04
C ASP A 100 -4.70 18.11 1.03
N GLY A 101 -5.89 18.68 0.99
CA GLY A 101 -7.03 18.24 1.82
C GLY A 101 -7.51 16.85 1.43
N TRP A 102 -7.57 16.56 0.14
CA TRP A 102 -7.87 15.23 -0.38
C TRP A 102 -6.83 14.20 0.08
N LEU A 103 -5.53 14.55 -0.06
CA LEU A 103 -4.43 13.67 0.37
C LEU A 103 -4.43 13.41 1.87
N ALA A 104 -4.72 14.43 2.69
CA ALA A 104 -4.84 14.25 4.13
C ALA A 104 -5.96 13.27 4.50
N ALA A 105 -7.14 13.39 3.87
CA ALA A 105 -8.26 12.48 4.11
C ALA A 105 -7.98 11.05 3.60
N PHE A 106 -7.32 10.92 2.43
CA PHE A 106 -6.87 9.63 1.89
C PHE A 106 -5.89 8.95 2.84
N ALA A 107 -4.83 9.65 3.26
CA ALA A 107 -3.83 9.12 4.18
C ALA A 107 -4.41 8.73 5.54
N ALA A 108 -5.37 9.51 6.06
CA ALA A 108 -6.07 9.18 7.30
C ALA A 108 -6.87 7.87 7.17
N GLY A 109 -7.60 7.68 6.06
CA GLY A 109 -8.33 6.45 5.77
C GLY A 109 -7.42 5.24 5.61
N LEU A 110 -6.32 5.41 4.87
CA LEU A 110 -5.29 4.39 4.67
C LEU A 110 -4.65 3.96 5.99
N GLY A 111 -4.22 4.94 6.80
CA GLY A 111 -3.57 4.70 8.09
C GLY A 111 -4.46 4.00 9.10
N ALA A 112 -5.75 4.35 9.15
CA ALA A 112 -6.71 3.69 10.02
C ALA A 112 -6.87 2.20 9.70
N ASP A 113 -6.93 1.83 8.42
CA ASP A 113 -7.00 0.43 8.02
C ASP A 113 -5.65 -0.28 8.15
N ALA A 114 -4.54 0.38 7.84
CA ALA A 114 -3.19 -0.16 8.05
C ALA A 114 -2.98 -0.58 9.52
N GLU A 115 -3.40 0.26 10.46
CA GLU A 115 -3.34 -0.04 11.89
C GLU A 115 -4.32 -1.14 12.29
N ARG A 116 -5.58 -1.05 11.83
CA ARG A 116 -6.62 -2.02 12.14
C ARG A 116 -6.26 -3.44 11.73
N TYR A 117 -5.64 -3.61 10.57
CA TYR A 117 -5.32 -4.92 10.01
C TYR A 117 -3.86 -5.35 10.21
N GLY A 118 -3.07 -4.54 10.92
CA GLY A 118 -1.65 -4.82 11.14
C GLY A 118 -0.83 -4.91 9.85
N CYS A 119 -1.21 -4.12 8.84
CA CYS A 119 -0.57 -4.08 7.53
C CYS A 119 0.03 -2.68 7.30
N PRO A 120 1.25 -2.40 7.79
CA PRO A 120 1.86 -1.08 7.72
C PRO A 120 2.27 -0.69 6.30
N LEU A 121 2.28 0.61 6.01
CA LEU A 121 2.91 1.15 4.81
C LEU A 121 4.43 0.97 4.90
N LEU A 122 5.01 0.42 3.84
CA LEU A 122 6.45 0.11 3.73
C LEU A 122 7.18 1.05 2.78
N GLY A 123 6.51 1.53 1.73
CA GLY A 123 7.11 2.37 0.71
C GLY A 123 6.13 2.65 -0.42
N GLY A 124 6.64 3.16 -1.52
CA GLY A 124 5.84 3.39 -2.72
C GLY A 124 6.34 4.56 -3.53
N ASP A 125 5.51 4.97 -4.48
CA ASP A 125 5.83 6.01 -5.45
C ASP A 125 4.63 6.94 -5.64
N THR A 126 4.87 8.20 -6.01
CA THR A 126 3.82 9.20 -6.24
C THR A 126 4.10 10.02 -7.49
N ASP A 127 3.33 9.78 -8.53
CA ASP A 127 3.42 10.48 -9.81
C ASP A 127 2.26 11.44 -10.05
N ARG A 128 2.48 12.40 -10.96
CA ARG A 128 1.42 13.21 -11.56
C ARG A 128 0.94 12.58 -12.86
N THR A 129 -0.39 12.60 -13.07
CA THR A 129 -1.00 12.07 -14.29
C THR A 129 -1.94 13.08 -14.93
N PRO A 130 -2.02 13.15 -16.28
CA PRO A 130 -3.10 13.83 -16.97
C PRO A 130 -4.40 12.99 -17.02
N GLY A 131 -4.33 11.72 -16.64
CA GLY A 131 -5.44 10.78 -16.60
C GLY A 131 -6.20 10.79 -15.26
N PRO A 132 -7.06 9.79 -15.05
CA PRO A 132 -7.78 9.63 -13.77
C PRO A 132 -6.84 9.28 -12.62
N LEU A 133 -7.33 9.49 -11.39
CA LEU A 133 -6.70 8.96 -10.20
C LEU A 133 -6.51 7.44 -10.32
N SER A 134 -5.30 6.97 -10.07
CA SER A 134 -5.01 5.55 -9.94
C SER A 134 -4.24 5.29 -8.66
N VAL A 135 -4.67 4.27 -7.94
CA VAL A 135 -4.04 3.79 -6.70
C VAL A 135 -3.74 2.32 -6.90
N SER A 136 -2.47 1.95 -6.93
CA SER A 136 -2.04 0.55 -6.97
C SER A 136 -1.37 0.18 -5.65
N ILE A 137 -1.73 -0.98 -5.11
CA ILE A 137 -1.13 -1.52 -3.90
C ILE A 137 -0.53 -2.89 -4.22
N ALA A 138 0.71 -3.09 -3.80
CA ALA A 138 1.33 -4.40 -3.70
C ALA A 138 1.47 -4.73 -2.22
N ALA A 139 0.80 -5.80 -1.77
CA ALA A 139 0.79 -6.20 -0.38
C ALA A 139 1.53 -7.52 -0.17
N GLU A 140 2.31 -7.56 0.89
CA GLU A 140 3.10 -8.70 1.33
C GLU A 140 2.54 -9.27 2.62
N ALA A 141 2.57 -10.59 2.70
CA ALA A 141 2.15 -11.37 3.85
C ALA A 141 3.03 -12.61 4.02
N PHE A 142 2.84 -13.34 5.08
CA PHE A 142 3.48 -14.63 5.27
C PHE A 142 2.46 -15.69 5.70
N CYS A 143 2.76 -16.96 5.37
CA CYS A 143 2.08 -18.12 5.94
C CYS A 143 3.10 -19.22 6.24
N SER A 144 2.76 -20.20 7.08
CA SER A 144 3.66 -21.32 7.34
C SER A 144 3.96 -22.08 6.05
N THR A 145 5.17 -22.62 5.93
CA THR A 145 5.56 -23.42 4.74
C THR A 145 4.63 -24.64 4.54
N ALA A 146 4.09 -25.21 5.62
CA ALA A 146 3.10 -26.28 5.53
C ALA A 146 1.81 -25.81 4.86
N GLN A 147 1.29 -24.65 5.25
CA GLN A 147 0.11 -24.03 4.65
C GLN A 147 0.35 -23.66 3.19
N ALA A 148 1.50 -23.04 2.88
CA ALA A 148 1.89 -22.70 1.51
C ALA A 148 1.96 -23.95 0.61
N SER A 149 2.44 -25.08 1.13
CA SER A 149 2.47 -26.36 0.41
C SER A 149 1.06 -26.86 0.11
N ALA A 150 0.13 -26.77 1.05
CA ALA A 150 -1.28 -27.13 0.84
C ALA A 150 -1.93 -26.27 -0.24
N LEU A 151 -1.68 -24.95 -0.24
CA LEU A 151 -2.19 -24.02 -1.26
C LEU A 151 -1.67 -24.34 -2.66
N ARG A 152 -0.38 -24.70 -2.81
CA ARG A 152 0.21 -25.14 -4.08
C ARG A 152 -0.39 -26.44 -4.58
N GLY A 153 -0.70 -27.37 -3.69
CA GLY A 153 -1.34 -28.66 -4.04
C GLY A 153 -2.81 -28.54 -4.46
N CYS A 154 -3.52 -27.51 -4.01
CA CYS A 154 -4.93 -27.30 -4.35
C CYS A 154 -5.14 -26.72 -5.77
N GLY A 155 -4.14 -26.05 -6.34
CA GLY A 155 -4.20 -25.44 -7.68
C GLY A 155 -3.88 -26.38 -8.86
N SER A 156 -3.61 -27.67 -8.60
CA SER A 156 -3.20 -28.64 -9.61
C SER A 156 -4.33 -29.61 -10.04
N ARG A 157 -5.61 -29.19 -9.89
CA ARG A 157 -6.77 -30.00 -10.37
C ARG A 157 -7.53 -29.24 -11.45
#